data_8287e009ed5ed8be1c5f7e82ce98ff19
#
_entry.id   8287e009ed5ed8be1c5f7e82ce98ff19
#
_cell.length_a   1.000
_cell.length_b   1.000
_cell.length_c   1.000
_cell.angle_alpha   90.00
_cell.angle_beta   90.00
_cell.angle_gamma   90.00
#
_symmetry.space_group_name_H-M   'P 1'
#
loop_
_entity.id
_entity.type
_entity.pdbx_description
1 polymer ?
#
loop_
_entity_poly.entity_id
_entity_poly.type
_entity_poly.pdbx_seq_one_letter_code
_entity_poly.pdbx_strand_id
1 'polypeptide(L)'
;MKRKTILWWGRFDPNYSRNSIIRKHLIDLNYKIIDFKPLVSKFGYMEANFRGVETPDLVWVPCFRHRDILSARKWSAQRNIKLLFDPLISSWDKEVHEKNRVYSQELSDKLRSKESALFKEADIVLSDTSVHADLFRRKLGLSKVKNPIVYVGAEENLFKPFPKNIATDRKFDVLFYGSFISLHGAEIIVRAANLISNQLDVKWTLLGNGPNLKECKRLAEELPNVFFEDNISYSNLPERINRADLLLGIFGDSTKAGSVIPNKVFQSLACGKTVITRCSDAYPEK
;
A
#
# COMPACT_ATOMS: atom_id res chain seq x y z
N MET A 1 -29.87 13.07 -11.58
CA MET A 1 -28.55 13.47 -12.14
C MET A 1 -27.97 12.32 -12.96
N LYS A 2 -27.36 12.62 -14.12
CA LYS A 2 -26.68 11.59 -14.94
C LYS A 2 -25.52 11.01 -14.14
N ARG A 3 -25.41 9.68 -14.09
CA ARG A 3 -24.35 8.96 -13.40
C ARG A 3 -23.01 9.28 -14.05
N LYS A 4 -22.03 9.83 -13.29
CA LYS A 4 -20.69 10.14 -13.79
C LYS A 4 -19.90 8.87 -14.04
N THR A 5 -19.07 8.90 -15.08
CA THR A 5 -18.31 7.75 -15.55
C THR A 5 -16.81 7.97 -15.34
N ILE A 6 -16.13 6.96 -14.81
CA ILE A 6 -14.68 6.94 -14.64
C ILE A 6 -14.11 5.80 -15.50
N LEU A 7 -13.18 6.14 -16.39
CA LEU A 7 -12.41 5.16 -17.16
C LEU A 7 -11.17 4.74 -16.38
N TRP A 8 -11.14 3.48 -15.92
CA TRP A 8 -10.02 2.89 -15.17
C TRP A 8 -9.03 2.32 -16.17
N TRP A 9 -7.87 2.99 -16.33
CA TRP A 9 -6.95 2.77 -17.42
C TRP A 9 -5.69 2.02 -16.99
N GLY A 10 -5.43 0.85 -17.57
CA GLY A 10 -4.21 0.06 -17.37
C GLY A 10 -4.49 -1.41 -17.10
N ARG A 11 -3.46 -2.25 -17.19
CA ARG A 11 -3.52 -3.67 -16.79
C ARG A 11 -3.27 -3.79 -15.29
N PHE A 12 -4.22 -3.39 -14.50
CA PHE A 12 -4.19 -3.41 -13.05
C PHE A 12 -4.81 -4.72 -12.50
N ASP A 13 -4.44 -5.04 -11.25
CA ASP A 13 -5.12 -6.07 -10.46
C ASP A 13 -6.32 -5.42 -9.73
N PRO A 14 -7.56 -5.81 -10.04
CA PRO A 14 -8.75 -5.28 -9.36
C PRO A 14 -8.85 -5.71 -7.89
N ASN A 15 -8.20 -6.82 -7.51
CA ASN A 15 -8.21 -7.37 -6.16
C ASN A 15 -7.10 -6.79 -5.27
N TYR A 16 -6.18 -6.01 -5.84
CA TYR A 16 -5.22 -5.29 -5.02
C TYR A 16 -5.98 -4.35 -4.06
N SER A 17 -5.73 -4.44 -2.77
CA SER A 17 -6.49 -3.80 -1.69
C SER A 17 -6.88 -2.34 -1.99
N ARG A 18 -5.91 -1.47 -2.37
CA ARG A 18 -6.19 -0.08 -2.71
C ARG A 18 -7.14 0.08 -3.89
N ASN A 19 -6.99 -0.73 -4.94
CA ASN A 19 -7.88 -0.69 -6.10
C ASN A 19 -9.30 -1.13 -5.73
N SER A 20 -9.44 -2.24 -5.01
CA SER A 20 -10.74 -2.79 -4.62
C SER A 20 -11.50 -1.83 -3.72
N ILE A 21 -10.84 -1.25 -2.71
CA ILE A 21 -11.43 -0.30 -1.77
C ILE A 21 -11.90 0.97 -2.49
N ILE A 22 -11.04 1.62 -3.27
CA ILE A 22 -11.39 2.85 -3.97
C ILE A 22 -12.53 2.60 -4.97
N ARG A 23 -12.46 1.52 -5.75
CA ARG A 23 -13.51 1.17 -6.73
C ARG A 23 -14.85 0.92 -6.06
N LYS A 24 -14.86 0.19 -4.93
CA LYS A 24 -16.06 -0.04 -4.15
C LYS A 24 -16.70 1.29 -3.71
N HIS A 25 -15.94 2.17 -3.07
CA HIS A 25 -16.46 3.45 -2.60
C HIS A 25 -16.94 4.36 -3.75
N LEU A 26 -16.27 4.35 -4.90
CA LEU A 26 -16.73 5.08 -6.07
C LEU A 26 -18.07 4.54 -6.58
N ILE A 27 -18.27 3.22 -6.57
CA ILE A 27 -19.54 2.59 -6.95
C ILE A 27 -20.63 2.95 -5.93
N ASP A 28 -20.33 2.89 -4.64
CA ASP A 28 -21.25 3.28 -3.55
C ASP A 28 -21.67 4.76 -3.66
N LEU A 29 -20.76 5.62 -4.13
CA LEU A 29 -21.02 7.03 -4.46
C LEU A 29 -21.71 7.23 -5.83
N ASN A 30 -22.24 6.17 -6.42
CA ASN A 30 -22.96 6.17 -7.68
C ASN A 30 -22.13 6.57 -8.92
N TYR A 31 -20.81 6.33 -8.92
CA TYR A 31 -20.01 6.43 -10.15
C TYR A 31 -20.10 5.12 -10.96
N LYS A 32 -20.10 5.25 -12.30
CA LYS A 32 -19.92 4.11 -13.22
C LYS A 32 -18.43 3.94 -13.49
N ILE A 33 -17.86 2.77 -13.24
CA ILE A 33 -16.47 2.47 -13.57
C ILE A 33 -16.44 1.60 -14.84
N ILE A 34 -15.64 2.02 -15.80
CA ILE A 34 -15.37 1.28 -17.05
C ILE A 34 -13.90 0.89 -17.04
N ASP A 35 -13.59 -0.39 -17.23
CA ASP A 35 -12.22 -0.87 -17.28
C ASP A 35 -11.70 -0.83 -18.72
N PHE A 36 -10.53 -0.21 -18.91
CA PHE A 36 -9.78 -0.28 -20.14
C PHE A 36 -8.39 -0.84 -19.87
N LYS A 37 -8.13 -2.04 -20.35
CA LYS A 37 -6.87 -2.76 -20.20
C LYS A 37 -6.17 -2.86 -21.55
N PRO A 38 -5.26 -1.92 -21.90
CA PRO A 38 -4.56 -1.95 -23.17
C PRO A 38 -3.64 -3.17 -23.30
N LEU A 39 -3.55 -3.73 -24.49
CA LEU A 39 -2.62 -4.82 -24.80
C LEU A 39 -1.16 -4.38 -24.62
N VAL A 40 -0.86 -3.15 -25.06
CA VAL A 40 0.45 -2.53 -24.89
C VAL A 40 0.29 -1.12 -24.30
N SER A 41 0.86 -0.88 -23.11
CA SER A 41 0.73 0.39 -22.38
C SER A 41 1.06 1.63 -23.25
N LYS A 42 2.14 1.57 -24.05
CA LYS A 42 2.60 2.68 -24.89
C LYS A 42 1.60 3.04 -26.00
N PHE A 43 0.87 2.08 -26.51
CA PHE A 43 -0.07 2.25 -27.65
C PHE A 43 -1.54 2.25 -27.22
N GLY A 44 -1.84 2.25 -25.92
CA GLY A 44 -3.20 2.22 -25.38
C GLY A 44 -4.11 3.32 -25.93
N TYR A 45 -3.57 4.52 -26.22
CA TYR A 45 -4.36 5.61 -26.83
C TYR A 45 -4.89 5.28 -28.23
N MET A 46 -4.10 4.56 -29.04
CA MET A 46 -4.53 4.09 -30.37
C MET A 46 -5.59 3.00 -30.23
N GLU A 47 -5.33 2.05 -29.34
CA GLU A 47 -6.24 0.95 -29.04
C GLU A 47 -7.59 1.45 -28.51
N ALA A 48 -7.58 2.44 -27.60
CA ALA A 48 -8.81 3.04 -27.10
C ALA A 48 -9.62 3.75 -28.19
N ASN A 49 -8.95 4.43 -29.11
CA ASN A 49 -9.60 5.03 -30.30
C ASN A 49 -10.20 3.97 -31.21
N PHE A 50 -9.42 2.92 -31.53
CA PHE A 50 -9.85 1.84 -32.41
C PHE A 50 -11.04 1.05 -31.83
N ARG A 51 -11.03 0.80 -30.51
CA ARG A 51 -12.13 0.13 -29.80
C ARG A 51 -13.35 1.03 -29.55
N GLY A 52 -13.31 2.28 -29.93
CA GLY A 52 -14.42 3.22 -29.71
C GLY A 52 -14.75 3.43 -28.23
N VAL A 53 -13.73 3.49 -27.36
CA VAL A 53 -13.95 3.68 -25.92
C VAL A 53 -14.72 4.97 -25.66
N GLU A 54 -15.88 4.85 -24.99
CA GLU A 54 -16.74 5.98 -24.66
C GLU A 54 -16.01 7.06 -23.84
N THR A 55 -16.34 8.31 -24.09
CA THR A 55 -15.77 9.47 -23.41
C THR A 55 -16.27 9.51 -21.94
N PRO A 56 -15.40 9.34 -20.93
CA PRO A 56 -15.79 9.40 -19.50
C PRO A 56 -15.74 10.83 -18.97
N ASP A 57 -16.18 11.03 -17.73
CA ASP A 57 -15.98 12.28 -17.00
C ASP A 57 -14.55 12.41 -16.42
N LEU A 58 -13.86 11.28 -16.22
CA LEU A 58 -12.50 11.22 -15.65
C LEU A 58 -11.76 9.98 -16.17
N VAL A 59 -10.48 10.13 -16.48
CA VAL A 59 -9.57 9.01 -16.68
C VAL A 59 -8.76 8.77 -15.41
N TRP A 60 -8.76 7.55 -14.88
CA TRP A 60 -8.04 7.14 -13.69
C TRP A 60 -6.96 6.11 -14.03
N VAL A 61 -5.70 6.46 -13.85
CA VAL A 61 -4.57 5.51 -13.92
C VAL A 61 -4.27 5.00 -12.51
N PRO A 62 -4.55 3.72 -12.21
CA PRO A 62 -4.44 3.18 -10.85
C PRO A 62 -2.99 2.89 -10.44
N CYS A 63 -2.83 2.41 -9.20
CA CYS A 63 -1.53 2.14 -8.60
C CYS A 63 -0.66 1.17 -9.44
N PHE A 64 0.66 1.41 -9.40
CA PHE A 64 1.69 0.68 -10.15
C PHE A 64 1.59 0.77 -11.68
N ARG A 65 0.77 1.68 -12.21
CA ARG A 65 0.56 1.81 -13.67
C ARG A 65 1.27 3.01 -14.30
N HIS A 66 2.45 3.37 -13.80
CA HIS A 66 3.30 4.47 -14.31
C HIS A 66 3.48 4.41 -15.84
N ARG A 67 3.58 3.20 -16.41
CA ARG A 67 3.80 3.00 -17.86
C ARG A 67 2.61 3.40 -18.72
N ASP A 68 1.42 3.53 -18.14
CA ASP A 68 0.20 3.84 -18.87
C ASP A 68 -0.09 5.35 -18.94
N ILE A 69 0.58 6.19 -18.13
CA ILE A 69 0.28 7.62 -17.98
C ILE A 69 0.35 8.37 -19.31
N LEU A 70 1.45 8.23 -20.05
CA LEU A 70 1.65 8.97 -21.31
C LEU A 70 0.56 8.64 -22.35
N SER A 71 0.19 7.37 -22.41
CA SER A 71 -0.85 6.90 -23.31
C SER A 71 -2.24 7.39 -22.87
N ALA A 72 -2.54 7.29 -21.58
CA ALA A 72 -3.78 7.81 -20.99
C ALA A 72 -3.88 9.33 -21.17
N ARG A 73 -2.78 10.08 -20.96
CA ARG A 73 -2.73 11.54 -21.17
C ARG A 73 -3.01 11.92 -22.61
N LYS A 74 -2.36 11.24 -23.57
CA LYS A 74 -2.57 11.52 -24.98
C LYS A 74 -4.03 11.33 -25.39
N TRP A 75 -4.68 10.28 -24.86
CA TRP A 75 -6.08 9.99 -25.17
C TRP A 75 -7.04 10.96 -24.49
N SER A 76 -6.82 11.27 -23.21
CA SER A 76 -7.67 12.17 -22.41
C SER A 76 -7.59 13.63 -22.88
N ALA A 77 -6.38 14.10 -23.24
CA ALA A 77 -6.17 15.46 -23.75
C ALA A 77 -6.92 15.74 -25.05
N GLN A 78 -6.96 14.76 -25.98
CA GLN A 78 -7.73 14.86 -27.22
C GLN A 78 -9.25 15.06 -26.98
N ARG A 79 -9.74 14.75 -25.79
CA ARG A 79 -11.15 14.81 -25.39
C ARG A 79 -11.44 15.85 -24.32
N ASN A 80 -10.42 16.63 -23.95
CA ASN A 80 -10.48 17.62 -22.86
C ASN A 80 -10.97 17.01 -21.51
N ILE A 81 -10.52 15.77 -21.22
CA ILE A 81 -10.87 15.06 -19.99
C ILE A 81 -9.68 15.10 -19.03
N LYS A 82 -9.96 15.28 -17.74
CA LYS A 82 -8.93 15.26 -16.70
C LYS A 82 -8.37 13.86 -16.50
N LEU A 83 -7.06 13.81 -16.26
CA LEU A 83 -6.32 12.60 -15.90
C LEU A 83 -5.98 12.62 -14.41
N LEU A 84 -6.43 11.59 -13.68
CA LEU A 84 -6.02 11.31 -12.32
C LEU A 84 -5.04 10.14 -12.31
N PHE A 85 -3.95 10.29 -11.60
CA PHE A 85 -2.96 9.24 -11.37
C PHE A 85 -2.87 8.88 -9.89
N ASP A 86 -2.98 7.61 -9.57
CA ASP A 86 -2.79 7.04 -8.24
C ASP A 86 -1.52 6.18 -8.23
N PRO A 87 -0.32 6.74 -8.02
CA PRO A 87 0.92 5.98 -8.07
C PRO A 87 1.06 4.98 -6.92
N LEU A 88 0.51 5.29 -5.75
CA LEU A 88 0.72 4.72 -4.43
C LEU A 88 2.17 4.89 -3.93
N ILE A 89 3.16 4.64 -4.78
CA ILE A 89 4.59 4.77 -4.48
C ILE A 89 5.31 5.52 -5.59
N SER A 90 6.43 6.16 -5.24
CA SER A 90 7.41 6.62 -6.22
C SER A 90 8.29 5.45 -6.64
N SER A 91 8.40 5.22 -7.96
CA SER A 91 9.28 4.19 -8.52
C SER A 91 10.75 4.56 -8.33
N TRP A 92 11.09 5.85 -8.42
CA TRP A 92 12.43 6.36 -8.14
C TRP A 92 12.81 6.14 -6.69
N ASP A 93 11.95 6.53 -5.74
CA ASP A 93 12.20 6.37 -4.30
C ASP A 93 12.38 4.88 -3.94
N LYS A 94 11.50 4.02 -4.48
CA LYS A 94 11.61 2.56 -4.31
C LYS A 94 12.93 2.02 -4.86
N GLU A 95 13.31 2.42 -6.06
CA GLU A 95 14.50 1.89 -6.71
C GLU A 95 15.78 2.31 -5.99
N VAL A 96 15.85 3.57 -5.56
CA VAL A 96 17.06 4.16 -4.97
C VAL A 96 17.21 3.84 -3.48
N HIS A 97 16.10 3.78 -2.73
CA HIS A 97 16.14 3.71 -1.26
C HIS A 97 15.67 2.37 -0.66
N GLU A 98 15.04 1.48 -1.45
CA GLU A 98 14.53 0.20 -0.93
C GLU A 98 15.34 -1.02 -1.37
N LYS A 99 15.99 -0.96 -2.54
CA LYS A 99 16.59 -2.16 -3.16
C LYS A 99 18.04 -2.44 -2.78
N ASN A 100 18.59 -1.86 -1.74
CA ASN A 100 19.99 -2.05 -1.31
C ASN A 100 21.02 -1.96 -2.48
N ARG A 101 20.71 -1.20 -3.52
CA ARG A 101 21.58 -0.96 -4.67
C ARG A 101 22.25 0.39 -4.53
N VAL A 102 23.56 0.42 -4.72
CA VAL A 102 24.30 1.68 -4.78
C VAL A 102 24.08 2.31 -6.16
N TYR A 103 23.39 3.44 -6.19
CA TYR A 103 23.20 4.24 -7.40
C TYR A 103 24.15 5.43 -7.38
N SER A 104 24.74 5.74 -8.55
CA SER A 104 25.40 7.03 -8.70
C SER A 104 24.38 8.18 -8.56
N GLN A 105 24.84 9.34 -8.08
CA GLN A 105 23.97 10.53 -7.96
C GLN A 105 23.34 10.88 -9.32
N GLU A 106 24.12 10.81 -10.37
CA GLU A 106 23.67 11.10 -11.76
C GLU A 106 22.51 10.17 -12.18
N LEU A 107 22.63 8.87 -11.93
CA LEU A 107 21.58 7.90 -12.27
C LEU A 107 20.31 8.13 -11.44
N SER A 108 20.47 8.40 -10.13
CA SER A 108 19.36 8.74 -9.25
C SER A 108 18.62 9.99 -9.74
N ASP A 109 19.34 11.05 -10.10
CA ASP A 109 18.76 12.29 -10.61
C ASP A 109 18.05 12.10 -11.95
N LYS A 110 18.60 11.26 -12.83
CA LYS A 110 17.97 10.87 -14.09
C LYS A 110 16.65 10.13 -13.88
N LEU A 111 16.63 9.15 -12.97
CA LEU A 111 15.42 8.42 -12.62
C LEU A 111 14.35 9.34 -12.02
N ARG A 112 14.75 10.22 -11.10
CA ARG A 112 13.89 11.22 -10.48
C ARG A 112 13.28 12.18 -11.50
N SER A 113 14.10 12.73 -12.38
CA SER A 113 13.66 13.66 -13.42
C SER A 113 12.67 13.01 -14.39
N LYS A 114 12.92 11.76 -14.76
CA LYS A 114 12.02 10.98 -15.62
C LYS A 114 10.67 10.75 -14.93
N GLU A 115 10.66 10.37 -13.65
CA GLU A 115 9.42 10.17 -12.90
C GLU A 115 8.69 11.49 -12.67
N SER A 116 9.40 12.57 -12.33
CA SER A 116 8.84 13.91 -12.22
C SER A 116 8.09 14.33 -13.48
N ALA A 117 8.67 14.08 -14.67
CA ALA A 117 8.01 14.39 -15.94
C ALA A 117 6.71 13.57 -16.11
N LEU A 118 6.72 12.29 -15.75
CA LEU A 118 5.51 11.44 -15.81
C LEU A 118 4.40 11.93 -14.88
N PHE A 119 4.72 12.27 -13.65
CA PHE A 119 3.73 12.72 -12.67
C PHE A 119 3.06 14.05 -13.08
N LYS A 120 3.82 14.94 -13.74
CA LYS A 120 3.33 16.24 -14.24
C LYS A 120 2.34 16.11 -15.41
N GLU A 121 2.26 14.96 -16.05
CA GLU A 121 1.27 14.69 -17.09
C GLU A 121 -0.16 14.56 -16.50
N ALA A 122 -0.30 14.24 -15.23
CA ALA A 122 -1.60 14.13 -14.60
C ALA A 122 -2.11 15.49 -14.07
N ASP A 123 -3.43 15.72 -14.16
CA ASP A 123 -4.08 16.89 -13.58
C ASP A 123 -4.22 16.75 -12.05
N ILE A 124 -4.33 15.49 -11.58
CA ILE A 124 -4.44 15.12 -10.16
C ILE A 124 -3.54 13.92 -9.91
N VAL A 125 -2.70 13.99 -8.87
CA VAL A 125 -1.88 12.87 -8.40
C VAL A 125 -2.28 12.57 -6.97
N LEU A 126 -2.70 11.34 -6.66
CA LEU A 126 -3.02 10.95 -5.28
C LEU A 126 -1.74 10.60 -4.51
N SER A 127 -1.75 10.94 -3.24
CA SER A 127 -0.78 10.43 -2.25
C SER A 127 -1.52 9.62 -1.19
N ASP A 128 -0.88 8.60 -0.64
CA ASP A 128 -1.45 7.79 0.43
C ASP A 128 -1.14 8.33 1.83
N THR A 129 -0.15 9.22 1.96
CA THR A 129 0.24 9.87 3.21
C THR A 129 0.66 11.32 2.98
N SER A 130 0.71 12.13 4.05
CA SER A 130 1.26 13.49 4.05
C SER A 130 2.73 13.50 3.64
N VAL A 131 3.51 12.53 4.10
CA VAL A 131 4.94 12.39 3.77
C VAL A 131 5.14 12.11 2.28
N HIS A 132 4.33 11.23 1.68
CA HIS A 132 4.38 11.03 0.22
C HIS A 132 3.89 12.26 -0.55
N ALA A 133 2.89 12.98 -0.05
CA ALA A 133 2.45 14.23 -0.68
C ALA A 133 3.59 15.28 -0.70
N ASP A 134 4.34 15.38 0.40
CA ASP A 134 5.50 16.27 0.49
C ASP A 134 6.66 15.80 -0.38
N LEU A 135 6.94 14.50 -0.42
CA LEU A 135 7.94 13.92 -1.31
C LEU A 135 7.62 14.25 -2.78
N PHE A 136 6.38 14.03 -3.21
CA PHE A 136 5.96 14.33 -4.59
C PHE A 136 6.06 15.83 -4.89
N ARG A 137 5.64 16.68 -3.96
CA ARG A 137 5.72 18.12 -4.11
C ARG A 137 7.17 18.62 -4.20
N ARG A 138 8.03 18.22 -3.26
CA ARG A 138 9.41 18.74 -3.13
C ARG A 138 10.39 18.04 -4.06
N LYS A 139 10.32 16.72 -4.20
CA LYS A 139 11.31 15.93 -4.98
C LYS A 139 10.90 15.72 -6.43
N LEU A 140 9.59 15.57 -6.70
CA LEU A 140 9.08 15.40 -8.06
C LEU A 140 8.49 16.69 -8.65
N GLY A 141 8.50 17.79 -7.89
CA GLY A 141 8.14 19.14 -8.39
C GLY A 141 6.65 19.29 -8.72
N LEU A 142 5.76 18.69 -7.93
CA LEU A 142 4.31 18.73 -8.15
C LEU A 142 3.61 19.95 -7.51
N SER A 143 4.31 21.07 -7.32
CA SER A 143 3.74 22.28 -6.67
C SER A 143 2.50 22.85 -7.38
N LYS A 144 2.35 22.61 -8.68
CA LYS A 144 1.23 23.07 -9.52
C LYS A 144 0.18 21.99 -9.79
N VAL A 145 0.42 20.75 -9.40
CA VAL A 145 -0.49 19.61 -9.59
C VAL A 145 -1.31 19.40 -8.32
N LYS A 146 -2.61 19.17 -8.45
CA LYS A 146 -3.45 18.81 -7.30
C LYS A 146 -2.98 17.47 -6.73
N ASN A 147 -2.61 17.45 -5.46
CA ASN A 147 -2.07 16.27 -4.78
C ASN A 147 -2.83 16.01 -3.46
N PRO A 148 -4.10 15.54 -3.53
CA PRO A 148 -4.85 15.18 -2.35
C PRO A 148 -4.34 13.88 -1.72
N ILE A 149 -4.52 13.78 -0.39
CA ILE A 149 -4.17 12.59 0.37
C ILE A 149 -5.41 11.67 0.43
N VAL A 150 -5.23 10.43 0.01
CA VAL A 150 -6.23 9.36 0.13
C VAL A 150 -5.54 8.15 0.76
N TYR A 151 -5.78 7.93 2.04
CA TYR A 151 -5.21 6.80 2.78
C TYR A 151 -5.59 5.46 2.16
N VAL A 152 -4.80 4.42 2.44
CA VAL A 152 -5.02 3.09 1.84
C VAL A 152 -6.33 2.46 2.31
N GLY A 153 -6.60 2.47 3.62
CA GLY A 153 -7.80 1.89 4.21
C GLY A 153 -7.78 0.36 4.33
N ALA A 154 -8.92 -0.20 4.71
CA ALA A 154 -9.18 -1.64 4.78
C ALA A 154 -10.53 -1.97 4.13
N GLU A 155 -10.70 -3.22 3.69
CA GLU A 155 -11.99 -3.73 3.18
C GLU A 155 -12.92 -4.03 4.36
N GLU A 156 -13.75 -3.07 4.76
CA GLU A 156 -14.61 -3.14 5.96
C GLU A 156 -15.59 -4.33 5.96
N ASN A 157 -15.99 -4.82 4.79
CA ASN A 157 -16.84 -6.01 4.71
C ASN A 157 -16.09 -7.27 5.16
N LEU A 158 -14.78 -7.31 4.95
CA LEU A 158 -13.92 -8.43 5.28
C LEU A 158 -13.28 -8.24 6.66
N PHE A 159 -12.66 -7.08 6.88
CA PHE A 159 -11.99 -6.73 8.14
C PHE A 159 -12.97 -5.99 9.06
N LYS A 160 -13.49 -6.69 10.04
CA LYS A 160 -14.42 -6.17 11.06
C LYS A 160 -14.23 -6.92 12.37
N PRO A 161 -14.67 -6.37 13.50
CA PRO A 161 -14.64 -7.08 14.76
C PRO A 161 -15.50 -8.34 14.71
N PHE A 162 -14.97 -9.44 15.21
CA PHE A 162 -15.75 -10.67 15.44
C PHE A 162 -16.18 -10.74 16.90
N PRO A 163 -17.31 -11.42 17.21
CA PRO A 163 -17.68 -11.71 18.59
C PRO A 163 -16.54 -12.44 19.31
N LYS A 164 -16.16 -11.92 20.47
CA LYS A 164 -15.09 -12.53 21.27
C LYS A 164 -15.62 -13.81 21.95
N ASN A 165 -15.36 -14.97 21.39
CA ASN A 165 -15.29 -16.24 22.15
C ASN A 165 -13.84 -16.40 22.63
N ILE A 166 -13.45 -15.63 23.66
CA ILE A 166 -12.11 -15.74 24.23
C ILE A 166 -12.15 -16.83 25.28
N ALA A 167 -11.49 -17.95 25.01
CA ALA A 167 -11.13 -18.89 26.07
C ALA A 167 -10.28 -18.12 27.08
N THR A 168 -10.70 -18.13 28.34
CA THR A 168 -10.06 -17.35 29.44
C THR A 168 -8.68 -17.90 29.81
N ASP A 169 -8.31 -19.06 29.33
CA ASP A 169 -7.12 -19.82 29.72
C ASP A 169 -6.08 -19.91 28.58
N ARG A 170 -5.87 -18.83 27.84
CA ARG A 170 -4.86 -18.77 26.77
C ARG A 170 -3.84 -17.65 27.03
N LYS A 171 -2.61 -17.87 26.55
CA LYS A 171 -1.57 -16.84 26.57
C LYS A 171 -1.98 -15.63 25.75
N PHE A 172 -1.51 -14.45 26.16
CA PHE A 172 -1.68 -13.21 25.40
C PHE A 172 -0.95 -13.32 24.07
N ASP A 173 -1.68 -13.25 22.92
CA ASP A 173 -1.17 -13.46 21.57
C ASP A 173 -0.85 -12.12 20.89
N VAL A 174 0.44 -11.88 20.66
CA VAL A 174 0.98 -10.76 19.89
C VAL A 174 1.24 -11.22 18.47
N LEU A 175 0.55 -10.63 17.49
CA LEU A 175 0.61 -11.05 16.09
C LEU A 175 1.30 -10.00 15.20
N PHE A 176 2.36 -10.41 14.53
CA PHE A 176 2.86 -9.78 13.31
C PHE A 176 2.44 -10.62 12.10
N TYR A 177 2.00 -9.96 11.01
CA TYR A 177 1.77 -10.63 9.74
C TYR A 177 2.27 -9.79 8.56
N GLY A 178 2.85 -10.45 7.55
CA GLY A 178 3.32 -9.81 6.34
C GLY A 178 4.61 -10.36 5.77
N SER A 179 5.18 -9.65 4.79
CA SER A 179 6.44 -10.04 4.19
C SER A 179 7.61 -9.76 5.14
N PHE A 180 8.57 -10.69 5.23
CA PHE A 180 9.78 -10.49 6.01
C PHE A 180 10.81 -9.71 5.18
N ILE A 181 10.56 -8.41 4.98
CA ILE A 181 11.45 -7.46 4.30
C ILE A 181 11.96 -6.41 5.30
N SER A 182 13.08 -5.77 4.99
CA SER A 182 13.72 -4.79 5.89
C SER A 182 12.77 -3.63 6.29
N LEU A 183 11.86 -3.22 5.41
CA LEU A 183 10.82 -2.22 5.72
C LEU A 183 9.97 -2.62 6.93
N HIS A 184 9.70 -3.90 7.09
CA HIS A 184 8.84 -4.40 8.16
C HIS A 184 9.56 -4.52 9.51
N GLY A 185 10.89 -4.73 9.52
CA GLY A 185 11.68 -4.81 10.75
C GLY A 185 11.28 -5.97 11.66
N ALA A 186 11.00 -7.15 11.09
CA ALA A 186 10.58 -8.33 11.85
C ALA A 186 11.65 -8.80 12.85
N GLU A 187 12.92 -8.55 12.57
CA GLU A 187 14.05 -8.81 13.46
C GLU A 187 13.96 -7.99 14.76
N ILE A 188 13.43 -6.76 14.68
CA ILE A 188 13.22 -5.91 15.86
C ILE A 188 12.14 -6.52 16.74
N ILE A 189 11.09 -7.12 16.15
CA ILE A 189 10.04 -7.82 16.89
C ILE A 189 10.62 -9.01 17.67
N VAL A 190 11.47 -9.84 17.03
CA VAL A 190 12.09 -10.98 17.68
C VAL A 190 13.01 -10.53 18.82
N ARG A 191 13.80 -9.46 18.63
CA ARG A 191 14.62 -8.89 19.69
C ARG A 191 13.80 -8.36 20.87
N ALA A 192 12.66 -7.72 20.58
CA ALA A 192 11.72 -7.26 21.63
C ALA A 192 11.13 -8.44 22.41
N ALA A 193 10.75 -9.53 21.73
CA ALA A 193 10.29 -10.75 22.38
C ALA A 193 11.35 -11.35 23.33
N ASN A 194 12.62 -11.33 22.92
CA ASN A 194 13.73 -11.78 23.78
C ASN A 194 13.88 -10.94 25.05
N LEU A 195 13.79 -9.61 24.92
CA LEU A 195 13.96 -8.69 26.07
C LEU A 195 12.93 -8.92 27.18
N ILE A 196 11.73 -9.39 26.86
CA ILE A 196 10.65 -9.58 27.83
C ILE A 196 10.30 -11.07 28.06
N SER A 197 11.06 -12.00 27.51
CA SER A 197 10.77 -13.44 27.57
C SER A 197 10.64 -13.98 29.01
N ASN A 198 11.40 -13.43 29.95
CA ASN A 198 11.41 -13.82 31.36
C ASN A 198 10.48 -12.97 32.23
N GLN A 199 9.78 -11.97 31.67
CA GLN A 199 8.98 -11.03 32.45
C GLN A 199 7.48 -11.24 32.21
N LEU A 200 7.08 -11.70 31.03
CA LEU A 200 5.70 -11.81 30.61
C LEU A 200 5.44 -13.14 29.90
N ASP A 201 4.33 -13.79 30.25
CA ASP A 201 3.85 -14.99 29.55
C ASP A 201 3.07 -14.61 28.29
N VAL A 202 3.79 -14.21 27.25
CA VAL A 202 3.27 -13.74 25.97
C VAL A 202 3.66 -14.69 24.85
N LYS A 203 2.71 -15.05 24.01
CA LYS A 203 2.95 -15.75 22.75
C LYS A 203 3.19 -14.71 21.65
N TRP A 204 4.31 -14.80 20.96
CA TRP A 204 4.64 -13.99 19.79
C TRP A 204 4.47 -14.81 18.53
N THR A 205 3.60 -14.39 17.64
CA THR A 205 3.36 -15.07 16.37
C THR A 205 3.79 -14.17 15.21
N LEU A 206 4.71 -14.67 14.38
CA LEU A 206 5.15 -14.02 13.16
C LEU A 206 4.66 -14.82 11.96
N LEU A 207 3.65 -14.29 11.26
CA LEU A 207 2.97 -14.93 10.14
C LEU A 207 3.44 -14.35 8.82
N GLY A 208 3.91 -15.20 7.91
CA GLY A 208 4.30 -14.79 6.57
C GLY A 208 5.60 -15.38 6.07
N ASN A 209 6.12 -14.81 4.99
CA ASN A 209 7.37 -15.24 4.36
C ASN A 209 8.15 -14.04 3.80
N GLY A 210 9.43 -14.23 3.50
CA GLY A 210 10.26 -13.21 2.87
C GLY A 210 11.75 -13.38 3.15
N PRO A 211 12.60 -12.52 2.56
CA PRO A 211 14.05 -12.69 2.60
C PRO A 211 14.64 -12.73 4.00
N ASN A 212 14.06 -11.99 4.97
CA ASN A 212 14.61 -11.91 6.34
C ASN A 212 14.04 -13.00 7.28
N LEU A 213 13.17 -13.91 6.80
CA LEU A 213 12.59 -14.96 7.64
C LEU A 213 13.62 -15.88 8.25
N LYS A 214 14.66 -16.27 7.48
CA LYS A 214 15.74 -17.14 7.96
C LYS A 214 16.47 -16.49 9.14
N GLU A 215 16.76 -15.21 9.05
CA GLU A 215 17.44 -14.47 10.13
C GLU A 215 16.53 -14.32 11.36
N CYS A 216 15.24 -14.05 11.17
CA CYS A 216 14.29 -14.02 12.29
C CYS A 216 14.20 -15.35 13.02
N LYS A 217 14.18 -16.48 12.29
CA LYS A 217 14.20 -17.82 12.88
C LYS A 217 15.48 -18.08 13.68
N ARG A 218 16.64 -17.69 13.13
CA ARG A 218 17.94 -17.81 13.83
C ARG A 218 17.96 -16.99 15.15
N LEU A 219 17.43 -15.76 15.12
CA LEU A 219 17.35 -14.90 16.32
C LEU A 219 16.37 -15.44 17.37
N ALA A 220 15.42 -16.26 16.98
CA ALA A 220 14.40 -16.83 17.85
C ALA A 220 14.70 -18.26 18.32
N GLU A 221 15.86 -18.83 17.97
CA GLU A 221 16.19 -20.25 18.19
C GLU A 221 16.03 -20.69 19.67
N GLU A 222 16.38 -19.81 20.61
CA GLU A 222 16.27 -20.06 22.04
C GLU A 222 15.01 -19.44 22.69
N LEU A 223 14.06 -18.96 21.90
CA LEU A 223 12.85 -18.29 22.39
C LEU A 223 11.61 -19.20 22.25
N PRO A 224 11.22 -19.94 23.31
CA PRO A 224 10.13 -20.91 23.25
C PRO A 224 8.75 -20.26 23.07
N ASN A 225 8.64 -18.95 23.23
CA ASN A 225 7.41 -18.18 23.11
C ASN A 225 7.26 -17.47 21.76
N VAL A 226 8.20 -17.66 20.81
CA VAL A 226 8.16 -17.10 19.45
C VAL A 226 7.83 -18.19 18.44
N PHE A 227 6.76 -17.98 17.68
CA PHE A 227 6.22 -18.93 16.71
C PHE A 227 6.21 -18.32 15.32
N PHE A 228 6.52 -19.12 14.30
CA PHE A 228 6.46 -18.73 12.90
C PHE A 228 5.32 -19.50 12.23
N GLU A 229 4.38 -18.78 11.61
CA GLU A 229 3.28 -19.34 10.85
C GLU A 229 3.48 -19.02 9.35
N ASP A 230 3.14 -19.96 8.48
CA ASP A 230 3.18 -19.75 7.03
C ASP A 230 2.09 -18.77 6.56
N ASN A 231 2.22 -18.31 5.31
CA ASN A 231 1.20 -17.47 4.70
C ASN A 231 -0.17 -18.15 4.72
N ILE A 232 -1.18 -17.39 5.11
CA ILE A 232 -2.59 -17.81 5.02
C ILE A 232 -3.29 -17.06 3.88
N SER A 233 -4.43 -17.57 3.42
CA SER A 233 -5.24 -16.87 2.42
C SER A 233 -5.73 -15.52 2.95
N TYR A 234 -5.88 -14.54 2.06
CA TYR A 234 -6.37 -13.21 2.42
C TYR A 234 -7.76 -13.26 3.08
N SER A 235 -8.60 -14.21 2.67
CA SER A 235 -9.92 -14.43 3.27
C SER A 235 -9.89 -14.92 4.72
N ASN A 236 -8.83 -15.61 5.13
CA ASN A 236 -8.67 -16.14 6.50
C ASN A 236 -7.95 -15.15 7.44
N LEU A 237 -7.34 -14.11 6.87
CA LEU A 237 -6.58 -13.13 7.63
C LEU A 237 -7.42 -12.38 8.68
N PRO A 238 -8.68 -11.97 8.42
CA PRO A 238 -9.51 -11.32 9.42
C PRO A 238 -9.77 -12.19 10.66
N GLU A 239 -9.95 -13.50 10.48
CA GLU A 239 -10.13 -14.42 11.60
C GLU A 239 -8.85 -14.50 12.45
N ARG A 240 -7.68 -14.61 11.80
CA ARG A 240 -6.38 -14.65 12.50
C ARG A 240 -6.12 -13.35 13.27
N ILE A 241 -6.44 -12.19 12.68
CA ILE A 241 -6.36 -10.88 13.33
C ILE A 241 -7.28 -10.82 14.55
N ASN A 242 -8.52 -11.27 14.41
CA ASN A 242 -9.50 -11.23 15.50
C ASN A 242 -9.14 -12.13 16.69
N ARG A 243 -8.38 -13.20 16.47
CA ARG A 243 -7.87 -14.09 17.53
C ARG A 243 -6.73 -13.49 18.34
N ALA A 244 -5.95 -12.58 17.75
CA ALA A 244 -4.85 -11.93 18.44
C ALA A 244 -5.34 -10.88 19.44
N ASP A 245 -4.52 -10.60 20.46
CA ASP A 245 -4.79 -9.56 21.46
C ASP A 245 -4.16 -8.23 21.06
N LEU A 246 -2.96 -8.29 20.47
CA LEU A 246 -2.18 -7.15 20.04
C LEU A 246 -1.62 -7.40 18.62
N LEU A 247 -1.72 -6.42 17.77
CA LEU A 247 -1.18 -6.44 16.42
C LEU A 247 0.07 -5.59 16.31
N LEU A 248 0.99 -6.03 15.46
CA LEU A 248 2.24 -5.32 15.18
C LEU A 248 2.25 -4.78 13.75
N GLY A 249 2.57 -3.50 13.61
CA GLY A 249 2.74 -2.81 12.35
C GLY A 249 4.10 -3.09 11.70
N ILE A 250 4.88 -2.03 11.49
CA ILE A 250 6.24 -2.10 10.94
C ILE A 250 7.22 -1.36 11.85
N PHE A 251 8.48 -1.80 11.86
CA PHE A 251 9.53 -1.30 12.74
C PHE A 251 10.84 -1.01 12.02
N GLY A 252 10.91 -1.21 10.68
CA GLY A 252 12.10 -0.88 9.91
C GLY A 252 12.52 0.57 10.11
N ASP A 253 13.83 0.85 10.07
CA ASP A 253 14.46 2.14 10.38
C ASP A 253 14.66 3.03 9.14
N SER A 254 14.38 2.52 7.95
CA SER A 254 14.54 3.27 6.71
C SER A 254 13.61 4.48 6.64
N THR A 255 14.03 5.51 5.89
CA THR A 255 13.21 6.70 5.57
C THR A 255 11.86 6.28 5.00
N LYS A 256 11.84 5.26 4.15
CA LYS A 256 10.62 4.75 3.55
C LYS A 256 9.67 4.13 4.57
N ALA A 257 10.17 3.39 5.55
CA ALA A 257 9.34 2.87 6.63
C ALA A 257 8.68 4.00 7.44
N GLY A 258 9.30 5.18 7.51
CA GLY A 258 8.73 6.40 8.07
C GLY A 258 7.75 7.14 7.17
N SER A 259 7.58 6.73 5.91
CA SER A 259 6.75 7.46 4.93
C SER A 259 5.42 6.79 4.63
N VAL A 260 5.20 5.56 5.12
CA VAL A 260 4.02 4.74 4.81
C VAL A 260 3.21 4.38 6.05
N ILE A 261 1.91 4.22 5.86
CA ILE A 261 1.04 3.51 6.80
C ILE A 261 0.72 2.16 6.14
N PRO A 262 1.22 1.03 6.65
CA PRO A 262 1.03 -0.25 6.00
C PRO A 262 -0.41 -0.76 6.13
N ASN A 263 -0.87 -1.54 5.14
CA ASN A 263 -2.23 -2.10 5.08
C ASN A 263 -2.63 -2.79 6.40
N LYS A 264 -1.69 -3.49 7.02
CA LYS A 264 -1.93 -4.22 8.28
C LYS A 264 -2.41 -3.32 9.43
N VAL A 265 -2.01 -2.05 9.47
CA VAL A 265 -2.49 -1.10 10.48
C VAL A 265 -3.98 -0.83 10.25
N PHE A 266 -4.37 -0.49 9.02
CA PHE A 266 -5.79 -0.26 8.69
C PHE A 266 -6.65 -1.51 8.93
N GLN A 267 -6.17 -2.68 8.52
CA GLN A 267 -6.86 -3.96 8.68
C GLN A 267 -7.06 -4.31 10.16
N SER A 268 -6.01 -4.10 10.97
CA SER A 268 -6.08 -4.35 12.42
C SER A 268 -7.05 -3.41 13.12
N LEU A 269 -6.99 -2.12 12.80
CA LEU A 269 -7.91 -1.11 13.35
C LEU A 269 -9.35 -1.38 12.91
N ALA A 270 -9.59 -1.80 11.66
CA ALA A 270 -10.91 -2.19 11.17
C ALA A 270 -11.46 -3.43 11.94
N CYS A 271 -10.59 -4.33 12.39
CA CYS A 271 -10.97 -5.43 13.29
C CYS A 271 -11.11 -5.03 14.76
N GLY A 272 -11.00 -3.74 15.11
CA GLY A 272 -11.10 -3.24 16.47
C GLY A 272 -9.92 -3.65 17.37
N LYS A 273 -8.72 -3.86 16.78
CA LYS A 273 -7.53 -4.31 17.50
C LYS A 273 -6.56 -3.17 17.80
N THR A 274 -5.94 -3.25 18.96
CA THR A 274 -4.80 -2.40 19.31
C THR A 274 -3.61 -2.73 18.42
N VAL A 275 -2.90 -1.69 17.96
CA VAL A 275 -1.73 -1.83 17.08
C VAL A 275 -0.56 -1.08 17.68
N ILE A 276 0.59 -1.76 17.80
CA ILE A 276 1.88 -1.11 18.04
C ILE A 276 2.66 -1.07 16.72
N THR A 277 3.14 0.11 16.38
CA THR A 277 3.96 0.33 15.18
C THR A 277 4.98 1.43 15.45
N ARG A 278 5.97 1.59 14.57
CA ARG A 278 6.93 2.69 14.71
C ARG A 278 6.23 4.05 14.70
N CYS A 279 6.79 5.02 15.40
CA CYS A 279 6.41 6.42 15.26
C CYS A 279 6.79 6.94 13.87
N SER A 280 5.91 7.71 13.24
CA SER A 280 6.12 8.23 11.89
C SER A 280 5.19 9.41 11.62
N ASP A 281 5.70 10.42 10.87
CA ASP A 281 4.94 11.59 10.40
C ASP A 281 3.91 11.22 9.30
N ALA A 282 3.91 9.95 8.85
CA ALA A 282 2.92 9.46 7.91
C ALA A 282 1.53 9.30 8.55
N TYR A 283 1.47 9.10 9.87
CA TYR A 283 0.21 9.02 10.59
C TYR A 283 -0.42 10.41 10.71
N PRO A 284 -1.77 10.52 10.56
CA PRO A 284 -2.45 11.78 10.74
C PRO A 284 -2.25 12.28 12.19
N GLU A 285 -2.09 13.59 12.34
CA GLU A 285 -2.12 14.22 13.65
C GLU A 285 -3.49 13.98 14.32
N LYS A 286 -3.48 13.85 15.65
CA LYS A 286 -4.68 13.58 16.46
C LYS A 286 -5.57 14.81 16.54
#